data_cfb1e5f773c48072aa94d2a92ce1c43c
#
_entry.id   cfb1e5f773c48072aa94d2a92ce1c43c
#
_cell.length_a   1.000
_cell.length_b   1.000
_cell.length_c   1.000
_cell.angle_alpha   90.00
_cell.angle_beta   90.00
_cell.angle_gamma   90.00
#
_symmetry.space_group_name_H-M   'P 1'
#
loop_
_entity.id
_entity.type
_entity.pdbx_description
1 polymer ?
#
loop_
_entity_poly.entity_id
_entity_poly.type
_entity_poly.pdbx_seq_one_letter_code
_entity_poly.pdbx_strand_id
1 'polypeptide(L)'
;KATFEGLSLDTGAAEIVRAVLEGIAAQVAVLVRAAESDLGETIQVLRVDGGLTRSSVLMQTQADLLQIPVELFPSPHATALGVAALARYGARAAKSIGEGLPAPGRRYEPSISAAAATRRLERFERAVARVMESLSEGP
;
A
#
# COMPACT_ATOMS: atom_id res chain seq x y z
N LYS A 1 4.89 11.91 -16.17
CA LYS A 1 4.30 11.08 -17.25
C LYS A 1 3.70 9.82 -16.66
N ALA A 2 2.62 9.28 -17.27
CA ALA A 2 2.08 7.96 -16.97
C ALA A 2 2.34 7.05 -18.17
N THR A 3 2.64 5.78 -17.91
CA THR A 3 2.92 4.81 -18.97
C THR A 3 2.14 3.53 -18.71
N PHE A 4 1.55 2.95 -19.76
CA PHE A 4 0.95 1.63 -19.77
C PHE A 4 1.73 0.75 -20.74
N GLU A 5 2.10 -0.44 -20.29
CA GLU A 5 2.83 -1.40 -21.11
C GLU A 5 2.03 -2.69 -21.31
N GLY A 6 2.25 -3.35 -22.45
CA GLY A 6 1.63 -4.63 -22.75
C GLY A 6 0.17 -4.54 -23.20
N LEU A 7 -0.28 -3.37 -23.66
CA LEU A 7 -1.61 -3.21 -24.26
C LEU A 7 -1.75 -4.08 -25.51
N SER A 8 -2.89 -4.72 -25.67
CA SER A 8 -3.27 -5.52 -26.83
C SER A 8 -4.67 -5.11 -27.32
N LEU A 9 -5.12 -5.69 -28.43
CA LEU A 9 -6.47 -5.44 -28.94
C LEU A 9 -7.58 -5.92 -27.98
N ASP A 10 -7.26 -6.86 -27.09
CA ASP A 10 -8.19 -7.41 -26.09
C ASP A 10 -8.17 -6.59 -24.77
N THR A 11 -7.33 -5.55 -24.67
CA THR A 11 -7.24 -4.73 -23.46
C THR A 11 -8.44 -3.80 -23.36
N GLY A 12 -9.27 -4.03 -22.36
CA GLY A 12 -10.43 -3.20 -22.06
C GLY A 12 -10.22 -2.27 -20.86
N ALA A 13 -11.26 -1.55 -20.50
CA ALA A 13 -11.24 -0.61 -19.38
C ALA A 13 -10.94 -1.29 -18.02
N ALA A 14 -11.39 -2.53 -17.83
CA ALA A 14 -11.17 -3.27 -16.60
C ALA A 14 -9.68 -3.58 -16.37
N GLU A 15 -8.96 -3.98 -17.43
CA GLU A 15 -7.52 -4.24 -17.40
C GLU A 15 -6.74 -2.97 -17.12
N ILE A 16 -7.13 -1.84 -17.72
CA ILE A 16 -6.50 -0.53 -17.47
C ILE A 16 -6.71 -0.10 -16.02
N VAL A 17 -7.93 -0.17 -15.50
CA VAL A 17 -8.22 0.19 -14.10
C VAL A 17 -7.45 -0.72 -13.14
N ARG A 18 -7.41 -2.02 -13.43
CA ARG A 18 -6.64 -2.96 -12.63
C ARG A 18 -5.14 -2.64 -12.64
N ALA A 19 -4.57 -2.32 -13.79
CA ALA A 19 -3.16 -1.94 -13.92
C ALA A 19 -2.83 -0.68 -13.08
N VAL A 20 -3.73 0.31 -13.03
CA VAL A 20 -3.57 1.50 -12.17
C VAL A 20 -3.54 1.08 -10.69
N LEU A 21 -4.48 0.25 -10.24
CA LEU A 21 -4.54 -0.20 -8.85
C LEU A 21 -3.32 -1.05 -8.48
N GLU A 22 -2.86 -1.93 -9.37
CA GLU A 22 -1.64 -2.73 -9.17
C GLU A 22 -0.39 -1.84 -9.12
N GLY A 23 -0.30 -0.78 -9.94
CA GLY A 23 0.78 0.19 -9.90
C GLY A 23 0.84 0.95 -8.58
N ILE A 24 -0.33 1.38 -8.04
CA ILE A 24 -0.41 2.02 -6.72
C ILE A 24 0.05 1.04 -5.63
N ALA A 25 -0.42 -0.21 -5.66
CA ALA A 25 -0.01 -1.22 -4.68
C ALA A 25 1.50 -1.50 -4.74
N ALA A 26 2.08 -1.57 -5.94
CA ALA A 26 3.51 -1.77 -6.12
C ALA A 26 4.35 -0.60 -5.58
N GLN A 27 3.91 0.64 -5.79
CA GLN A 27 4.57 1.81 -5.18
C GLN A 27 4.56 1.74 -3.66
N VAL A 28 3.43 1.36 -3.05
CA VAL A 28 3.36 1.17 -1.59
C VAL A 28 4.32 0.09 -1.14
N ALA A 29 4.44 -1.03 -1.88
CA ALA A 29 5.38 -2.09 -1.54
C ALA A 29 6.85 -1.63 -1.59
N VAL A 30 7.21 -0.81 -2.58
CA VAL A 30 8.56 -0.21 -2.65
C VAL A 30 8.82 0.70 -1.46
N LEU A 31 7.85 1.54 -1.08
CA LEU A 31 7.98 2.45 0.08
C LEU A 31 8.10 1.68 1.41
N VAL A 32 7.33 0.61 1.59
CA VAL A 32 7.41 -0.23 2.80
C VAL A 32 8.78 -0.89 2.91
N ARG A 33 9.33 -1.44 1.81
CA ARG A 33 10.69 -2.00 1.79
C ARG A 33 11.77 -0.96 2.12
N ALA A 34 11.62 0.26 1.60
CA ALA A 34 12.54 1.35 1.94
C ALA A 34 12.47 1.69 3.44
N ALA A 35 11.25 1.76 4.01
CA ALA A 35 11.07 2.00 5.44
C ALA A 35 11.66 0.87 6.30
N GLU A 36 11.49 -0.40 5.90
CA GLU A 36 12.12 -1.56 6.58
C GLU A 36 13.65 -1.46 6.56
N SER A 37 14.21 -1.06 5.42
CA SER A 37 15.67 -0.84 5.27
C SER A 37 16.18 0.27 6.19
N ASP A 38 15.44 1.38 6.28
CA ASP A 38 15.82 2.54 7.11
C ASP A 38 15.67 2.24 8.61
N LEU A 39 14.64 1.49 8.99
CA LEU A 39 14.38 1.11 10.38
C LEU A 39 15.26 -0.05 10.86
N GLY A 40 15.75 -0.88 9.94
CA GLY A 40 16.44 -2.14 10.26
C GLY A 40 15.51 -3.21 10.85
N GLU A 41 14.20 -3.05 10.68
CA GLU A 41 13.17 -3.94 11.23
C GLU A 41 12.14 -4.32 10.15
N THR A 42 11.60 -5.53 10.26
CA THR A 42 10.55 -6.01 9.35
C THR A 42 9.16 -5.58 9.84
N ILE A 43 8.38 -4.98 8.94
CA ILE A 43 7.00 -4.60 9.21
C ILE A 43 6.12 -5.85 9.15
N GLN A 44 5.39 -6.15 10.23
CA GLN A 44 4.57 -7.35 10.35
C GLN A 44 3.12 -7.16 9.87
N VAL A 45 2.66 -5.92 9.80
CA VAL A 45 1.30 -5.57 9.39
C VAL A 45 1.27 -4.14 8.87
N LEU A 46 0.59 -3.93 7.75
CA LEU A 46 0.32 -2.59 7.23
C LEU A 46 -1.10 -2.16 7.62
N ARG A 47 -1.22 -1.08 8.39
CA ARG A 47 -2.52 -0.47 8.71
C ARG A 47 -2.80 0.70 7.77
N VAL A 48 -3.98 0.70 7.18
CA VAL A 48 -4.38 1.65 6.15
C VAL A 48 -5.72 2.30 6.44
N ASP A 49 -5.87 3.55 6.01
CA ASP A 49 -7.13 4.30 6.05
C ASP A 49 -7.30 5.14 4.78
N GLY A 50 -8.43 5.80 4.67
CA GLY A 50 -8.74 6.72 3.58
C GLY A 50 -9.62 6.13 2.47
N GLY A 51 -9.93 6.96 1.46
CA GLY A 51 -10.93 6.63 0.44
C GLY A 51 -10.61 5.42 -0.42
N LEU A 52 -9.33 5.18 -0.72
CA LEU A 52 -8.88 4.07 -1.54
C LEU A 52 -9.02 2.69 -0.85
N THR A 53 -9.18 2.65 0.47
CA THR A 53 -9.41 1.40 1.21
C THR A 53 -10.75 0.73 0.88
N ARG A 54 -11.65 1.44 0.18
CA ARG A 54 -12.90 0.88 -0.35
C ARG A 54 -12.66 -0.11 -1.49
N SER A 55 -11.52 -0.05 -2.15
CA SER A 55 -11.16 -1.00 -3.21
C SER A 55 -10.59 -2.28 -2.62
N SER A 56 -11.39 -3.34 -2.60
CA SER A 56 -10.92 -4.66 -2.15
C SER A 56 -9.80 -5.20 -3.04
N VAL A 57 -9.82 -4.87 -4.33
CA VAL A 57 -8.75 -5.23 -5.28
C VAL A 57 -7.42 -4.60 -4.88
N LEU A 58 -7.42 -3.30 -4.57
CA LEU A 58 -6.20 -2.60 -4.13
C LEU A 58 -5.69 -3.19 -2.81
N MET A 59 -6.56 -3.39 -1.82
CA MET A 59 -6.17 -3.93 -0.50
C MET A 59 -5.60 -5.34 -0.60
N GLN A 60 -6.24 -6.21 -1.39
CA GLN A 60 -5.74 -7.55 -1.62
C GLN A 60 -4.40 -7.53 -2.37
N THR A 61 -4.27 -6.67 -3.40
CA THR A 61 -3.01 -6.53 -4.13
C THR A 61 -1.88 -6.02 -3.24
N GLN A 62 -2.14 -5.11 -2.32
CA GLN A 62 -1.14 -4.66 -1.35
C GLN A 62 -0.69 -5.80 -0.44
N ALA A 63 -1.62 -6.56 0.14
CA ALA A 63 -1.28 -7.73 0.96
C ALA A 63 -0.45 -8.75 0.15
N ASP A 64 -0.85 -9.02 -1.08
CA ASP A 64 -0.18 -9.94 -1.97
C ASP A 64 1.27 -9.52 -2.30
N LEU A 65 1.48 -8.24 -2.63
CA LEU A 65 2.80 -7.74 -3.00
C LEU A 65 3.74 -7.57 -1.81
N LEU A 66 3.20 -7.17 -0.67
CA LEU A 66 3.95 -7.00 0.58
C LEU A 66 4.24 -8.32 1.28
N GLN A 67 3.45 -9.36 1.02
CA GLN A 67 3.51 -10.66 1.74
C GLN A 67 3.31 -10.51 3.26
N ILE A 68 2.58 -9.45 3.67
CA ILE A 68 2.14 -9.22 5.04
C ILE A 68 0.66 -8.85 5.06
N PRO A 69 -0.02 -9.02 6.18
CA PRO A 69 -1.41 -8.61 6.30
C PRO A 69 -1.60 -7.10 6.14
N VAL A 70 -2.72 -6.72 5.51
CA VAL A 70 -3.20 -5.33 5.43
C VAL A 70 -4.49 -5.21 6.25
N GLU A 71 -4.46 -4.36 7.29
CA GLU A 71 -5.59 -4.10 8.18
C GLU A 71 -6.20 -2.72 7.90
N LEU A 72 -7.52 -2.67 7.71
CA LEU A 72 -8.23 -1.43 7.54
C LEU A 72 -8.53 -0.78 8.89
N PHE A 73 -8.24 0.51 9.01
CA PHE A 73 -8.73 1.27 10.15
C PHE A 73 -10.26 1.45 10.03
N PRO A 74 -11.05 1.13 11.08
CA PRO A 74 -12.50 1.01 10.96
C PRO A 74 -13.26 2.34 11.01
N SER A 75 -12.57 3.47 10.87
CA SER A 75 -13.17 4.79 10.92
C SER A 75 -12.63 5.70 9.81
N PRO A 76 -13.48 6.50 9.16
CA PRO A 76 -13.03 7.50 8.19
C PRO A 76 -12.33 8.70 8.85
N HIS A 77 -12.25 8.73 10.17
CA HIS A 77 -11.68 9.83 10.97
C HIS A 77 -10.37 9.42 11.67
N ALA A 78 -9.56 8.56 11.05
CA ALA A 78 -8.32 8.05 11.64
C ALA A 78 -7.41 9.16 12.15
N THR A 79 -7.18 10.21 11.36
CA THR A 79 -6.35 11.35 11.73
C THR A 79 -6.87 12.07 12.98
N ALA A 80 -8.17 12.36 13.05
CA ALA A 80 -8.78 13.03 14.19
C ALA A 80 -8.71 12.15 15.45
N LEU A 81 -8.95 10.86 15.33
CA LEU A 81 -8.82 9.91 16.43
C LEU A 81 -7.38 9.78 16.91
N GLY A 82 -6.40 9.80 16.01
CA GLY A 82 -4.98 9.80 16.35
C GLY A 82 -4.57 11.05 17.13
N VAL A 83 -5.00 12.22 16.67
CA VAL A 83 -4.75 13.49 17.40
C VAL A 83 -5.40 13.48 18.78
N ALA A 84 -6.65 13.03 18.90
CA ALA A 84 -7.35 12.91 20.17
C ALA A 84 -6.66 11.92 21.12
N ALA A 85 -6.16 10.79 20.60
CA ALA A 85 -5.42 9.81 21.38
C ALA A 85 -4.10 10.39 21.93
N LEU A 86 -3.35 11.10 21.09
CA LEU A 86 -2.12 11.78 21.50
C LEU A 86 -2.40 12.88 22.57
N ALA A 87 -3.45 13.67 22.40
CA ALA A 87 -3.85 14.70 23.35
C ALA A 87 -4.22 14.09 24.72
N ARG A 88 -5.02 13.01 24.72
CA ARG A 88 -5.37 12.28 25.96
C ARG A 88 -4.14 11.70 26.65
N TYR A 89 -3.22 11.10 25.91
CA TYR A 89 -1.99 10.56 26.45
C TYR A 89 -1.10 11.67 27.03
N GLY A 90 -0.92 12.78 26.31
CA GLY A 90 -0.14 13.95 26.78
C GLY A 90 -0.75 14.62 28.04
N ALA A 91 -2.09 14.66 28.12
CA ALA A 91 -2.82 15.15 29.30
C ALA A 91 -2.85 14.13 30.47
N ARG A 92 -2.19 12.98 30.36
CA ARG A 92 -2.21 11.86 31.32
C ARG A 92 -3.62 11.31 31.58
N ALA A 93 -4.55 11.49 30.64
CA ALA A 93 -5.91 10.97 30.70
C ALA A 93 -6.04 9.57 30.05
N ALA A 94 -4.94 9.02 29.57
CA ALA A 94 -4.83 7.65 29.03
C ALA A 94 -3.48 7.03 29.43
N LYS A 95 -3.44 5.72 29.64
CA LYS A 95 -2.22 4.99 30.01
C LYS A 95 -1.32 4.68 28.82
N SER A 96 -1.88 4.66 27.61
CA SER A 96 -1.14 4.49 26.36
C SER A 96 -1.81 5.28 25.23
N ILE A 97 -1.09 5.55 24.14
CA ILE A 97 -1.63 6.22 22.97
C ILE A 97 -2.77 5.40 22.33
N GLY A 98 -2.66 4.07 22.34
CA GLY A 98 -3.68 3.18 21.77
C GLY A 98 -4.95 3.01 22.61
N GLU A 99 -4.97 3.50 23.84
CA GLU A 99 -6.13 3.35 24.72
C GLU A 99 -7.37 4.08 24.16
N GLY A 100 -8.44 3.29 23.96
CA GLY A 100 -9.70 3.81 23.43
C GLY A 100 -9.74 3.98 21.90
N LEU A 101 -8.68 3.61 21.19
CA LEU A 101 -8.75 3.47 19.75
C LEU A 101 -9.53 2.19 19.37
N PRO A 102 -10.30 2.23 18.27
CA PRO A 102 -11.03 1.05 17.82
C PRO A 102 -10.06 -0.06 17.38
N ALA A 103 -10.47 -1.31 17.57
CA ALA A 103 -9.76 -2.46 17.03
C ALA A 103 -9.69 -2.37 15.50
N PRO A 104 -8.67 -2.97 14.85
CA PRO A 104 -8.60 -3.07 13.40
C PRO A 104 -9.89 -3.64 12.81
N GLY A 105 -10.26 -3.13 11.64
CA GLY A 105 -11.43 -3.61 10.89
C GLY A 105 -11.09 -4.82 10.02
N ARG A 106 -11.54 -4.78 8.75
CA ARG A 106 -11.27 -5.87 7.80
C ARG A 106 -9.78 -6.06 7.58
N ARG A 107 -9.36 -7.33 7.53
CA ARG A 107 -7.98 -7.74 7.28
C ARG A 107 -7.89 -8.53 5.97
N TYR A 108 -6.84 -8.27 5.20
CA TYR A 108 -6.50 -8.96 3.97
C TYR A 108 -5.18 -9.70 4.18
N GLU A 109 -5.21 -11.00 3.96
CA GLU A 109 -4.02 -11.85 4.01
C GLU A 109 -3.44 -12.02 2.60
N PRO A 110 -2.12 -12.25 2.46
CA PRO A 110 -1.52 -12.64 1.19
C PRO A 110 -2.20 -13.87 0.60
N SER A 111 -2.56 -13.80 -0.68
CA SER A 111 -3.25 -14.90 -1.40
C SER A 111 -2.41 -15.51 -2.52
N ILE A 112 -1.25 -14.92 -2.83
CA ILE A 112 -0.28 -15.43 -3.81
C ILE A 112 1.03 -15.83 -3.13
N SER A 113 1.82 -16.65 -3.79
CA SER A 113 3.14 -17.05 -3.28
C SER A 113 4.14 -15.87 -3.31
N ALA A 114 5.12 -15.88 -2.40
CA ALA A 114 6.20 -14.90 -2.36
C ALA A 114 6.94 -14.80 -3.71
N ALA A 115 7.18 -15.93 -4.38
CA ALA A 115 7.79 -15.92 -5.71
C ALA A 115 6.93 -15.21 -6.76
N ALA A 116 5.59 -15.32 -6.68
CA ALA A 116 4.70 -14.58 -7.57
C ALA A 116 4.68 -13.08 -7.27
N ALA A 117 4.70 -12.70 -6.00
CA ALA A 117 4.81 -11.31 -5.56
C ALA A 117 6.11 -10.67 -6.05
N THR A 118 7.25 -11.34 -5.86
CA THR A 118 8.56 -10.89 -6.33
C THR A 118 8.57 -10.63 -7.82
N ARG A 119 8.10 -11.57 -8.65
CA ARG A 119 8.04 -11.38 -10.11
C ARG A 119 7.18 -10.18 -10.52
N ARG A 120 6.06 -9.93 -9.80
CA ARG A 120 5.21 -8.76 -10.09
C ARG A 120 5.91 -7.45 -9.76
N LEU A 121 6.60 -7.37 -8.62
CA LEU A 121 7.36 -6.19 -8.23
C LEU A 121 8.54 -5.93 -9.17
N GLU A 122 9.33 -6.94 -9.52
CA GLU A 122 10.42 -6.80 -10.50
C GLU A 122 9.93 -6.30 -11.86
N ARG A 123 8.75 -6.75 -12.31
CA ARG A 123 8.14 -6.24 -13.54
C ARG A 123 7.79 -4.76 -13.41
N PHE A 124 7.23 -4.34 -12.29
CA PHE A 124 6.92 -2.95 -12.00
C PHE A 124 8.20 -2.10 -11.97
N GLU A 125 9.23 -2.52 -11.23
CA GLU A 125 10.51 -1.82 -11.12
C GLU A 125 11.20 -1.65 -12.46
N ARG A 126 11.19 -2.67 -13.32
CA ARG A 126 11.70 -2.57 -14.70
C ARG A 126 10.91 -1.55 -15.53
N ALA A 127 9.58 -1.50 -15.39
CA ALA A 127 8.76 -0.51 -16.09
C ALA A 127 9.08 0.91 -15.62
N VAL A 128 9.24 1.12 -14.32
CA VAL A 128 9.66 2.41 -13.74
C VAL A 128 11.04 2.83 -14.25
N ALA A 129 12.02 1.92 -14.26
CA ALA A 129 13.36 2.20 -14.75
C ALA A 129 13.35 2.73 -16.18
N ARG A 130 12.63 2.07 -17.10
CA ARG A 130 12.47 2.52 -18.49
C ARG A 130 11.86 3.92 -18.60
N VAL A 131 10.86 4.24 -17.78
CA VAL A 131 10.26 5.58 -17.74
C VAL A 131 11.26 6.62 -17.26
N MET A 132 12.05 6.30 -16.24
CA MET A 132 13.07 7.21 -15.71
C MET A 132 14.19 7.47 -16.73
N GLU A 133 14.68 6.44 -17.41
CA GLU A 133 15.63 6.58 -18.51
C GLU A 133 15.11 7.51 -19.61
N SER A 134 13.85 7.32 -20.04
CA SER A 134 13.22 8.17 -21.05
C SER A 134 13.01 9.63 -20.64
N LEU A 135 13.10 9.92 -19.33
CA LEU A 135 13.02 11.29 -18.81
C LEU A 135 14.40 11.94 -18.71
N SER A 136 15.46 11.16 -18.54
CA SER A 136 16.83 11.66 -18.49
C SER A 136 17.41 11.97 -19.88
N GLU A 137 16.86 11.37 -20.95
CA GLU A 137 17.23 11.59 -22.35
C GLU A 137 16.37 12.69 -23.05
N GLY A 138 15.56 13.42 -22.30
CA GLY A 138 14.74 14.49 -22.84
C GLY A 138 15.51 15.75 -23.24
N PRO A 139 14.98 16.55 -24.19
CA PRO A 139 15.68 17.60 -24.91
C PRO A 139 16.24 18.69 -24.05
#